data_e042d2114440e57dfb482e4b35748ae6
#
_entry.id   e042d2114440e57dfb482e4b35748ae6
#
_cell.length_a   1.000
_cell.length_b   1.000
_cell.length_c   1.000
_cell.angle_alpha   90.00
_cell.angle_beta   90.00
_cell.angle_gamma   90.00
#
_symmetry.space_group_name_H-M   'P 1'
#
loop_
_entity.id
_entity.type
_entity.pdbx_description
1 polymer ?
#
loop_
_entity_poly.entity_id
_entity_poly.type
_entity_poly.pdbx_seq_one_letter_code
_entity_poly.pdbx_strand_id
1 'polypeptide(L)'
;MHHSLKNRDSPYFSLREWVLFLLALAMCGDLLAAPSAVTTFQSIGLYWSPQGGAENNAAKVQFREAGAPGWRQGLELWFDKRNSEYRGSLVELKPGTEYEVQLTLASGASETLKAKTWSERFPVKRTVEVQPGTTHLVINAADSGDENGYVLFTAPKGKNVIDQSAVAGNDFLRDSCVVVKQGVHHVIIRGLVLKNCKRAGISLERQAEPVIDALTRDIVIEDNEISGWGSFGQNESGPNSADNDAAVQCSYWREKDDAKRPMRIIVQRNVMRDPRYSANPWRSGPGERKHPMGPQGLLFVKCGSNHVVRYNEIYSRNGNFFLDGLGGEENFSKAGFPWADSDINGNRISQVRDDGIEAEGGNRNVRIWGNYLDQVFVAIANAATAVGPLYVWRNVANRMGGMYQPDGHPDQEARGPFIKAGSNTPEANGGRAYYFHNTALQPSPAAGARYPMGAGWGIENSGGKLYNLVSRNNIWQIHKDVQIDGQLKFASISADGDRGAIDADYDLYNGPLWNVSRGAQRHGWRGTPVFDAGFALKNGSPGYGGAERIANFNDQYPRPDVGAQQSGAPRLVYGLEAAGPAGH
;
A
#
# COMPACT_ATOMS: atom_id res chain seq x y z
N MET A 1 -20.75 75.72 -26.58
CA MET A 1 -19.50 75.59 -25.83
C MET A 1 -18.81 74.30 -26.25
N HIS A 2 -17.69 74.42 -26.84
CA HIS A 2 -16.87 73.34 -27.38
C HIS A 2 -16.29 72.46 -26.26
N HIS A 3 -16.31 71.13 -26.41
CA HIS A 3 -15.37 70.23 -25.77
C HIS A 3 -14.80 69.23 -26.77
N SER A 4 -13.51 69.34 -26.88
CA SER A 4 -12.55 68.64 -27.71
C SER A 4 -12.51 67.14 -27.41
N LEU A 5 -12.59 66.32 -28.45
CA LEU A 5 -12.28 64.90 -28.45
C LEU A 5 -10.75 64.74 -28.54
N LYS A 6 -10.15 64.18 -27.50
CA LYS A 6 -8.75 63.74 -27.53
C LYS A 6 -8.65 62.33 -28.14
N ASN A 7 -7.77 62.25 -29.15
CA ASN A 7 -7.33 61.01 -29.81
C ASN A 7 -6.83 60.00 -28.78
N ARG A 8 -7.29 58.74 -28.91
CA ARG A 8 -6.65 57.56 -28.33
C ARG A 8 -5.65 57.02 -29.35
N ASP A 9 -4.37 57.11 -29.02
CA ASP A 9 -3.28 56.43 -29.72
C ASP A 9 -3.43 54.92 -29.54
N SER A 10 -3.55 54.20 -30.64
CA SER A 10 -3.51 52.76 -30.72
C SER A 10 -2.03 52.34 -30.75
N PRO A 11 -1.54 51.45 -29.86
CA PRO A 11 -0.17 51.01 -29.95
C PRO A 11 -0.02 50.00 -31.11
N TYR A 12 0.47 50.44 -32.22
CA TYR A 12 0.98 49.55 -33.26
C TYR A 12 2.31 48.97 -32.76
N PHE A 13 2.34 47.68 -32.47
CA PHE A 13 3.61 46.97 -32.27
C PHE A 13 4.42 46.99 -33.57
N SER A 14 5.71 47.29 -33.46
CA SER A 14 6.60 47.29 -34.59
C SER A 14 6.83 45.87 -35.12
N LEU A 15 7.11 45.76 -36.42
CA LEU A 15 7.42 44.44 -37.04
C LEU A 15 8.56 43.70 -36.32
N ARG A 16 9.47 44.45 -35.68
CA ARG A 16 10.57 43.90 -34.85
C ARG A 16 10.07 43.27 -33.55
N GLU A 17 9.07 43.85 -32.93
CA GLU A 17 8.45 43.29 -31.70
C GLU A 17 7.62 42.03 -32.01
N TRP A 18 6.96 42.02 -33.17
CA TRP A 18 6.31 40.80 -33.66
C TRP A 18 7.27 39.68 -34.00
N VAL A 19 8.43 39.97 -34.58
CA VAL A 19 9.48 39.00 -34.88
C VAL A 19 10.13 38.50 -33.59
N LEU A 20 10.35 39.33 -32.58
CA LEU A 20 10.85 38.94 -31.28
C LEU A 20 9.83 38.12 -30.50
N PHE A 21 8.52 38.44 -30.60
CA PHE A 21 7.45 37.68 -29.99
C PHE A 21 7.26 36.29 -30.66
N LEU A 22 7.36 36.23 -31.97
CA LEU A 22 7.35 34.98 -32.75
C LEU A 22 8.62 34.15 -32.53
N LEU A 23 9.79 34.77 -32.36
CA LEU A 23 11.04 34.10 -31.97
C LEU A 23 10.99 33.61 -30.50
N ALA A 24 10.37 34.35 -29.61
CA ALA A 24 10.13 33.91 -28.23
C ALA A 24 9.10 32.75 -28.15
N LEU A 25 8.07 32.78 -29.01
CA LEU A 25 7.13 31.64 -29.15
C LEU A 25 7.77 30.44 -29.87
N ALA A 26 8.70 30.65 -30.78
CA ALA A 26 9.46 29.57 -31.42
C ALA A 26 10.58 29.01 -30.53
N MET A 27 11.01 29.74 -29.48
CA MET A 27 11.92 29.25 -28.45
C MET A 27 11.18 28.68 -27.22
N CYS A 28 9.86 28.79 -27.10
CA CYS A 28 9.01 27.90 -26.32
C CYS A 28 8.79 26.60 -27.11
N GLY A 29 9.86 26.02 -27.65
CA GLY A 29 9.91 24.59 -27.92
C GLY A 29 9.55 23.92 -26.61
N ASP A 30 8.49 23.14 -26.62
CA ASP A 30 8.06 22.31 -25.49
C ASP A 30 9.31 21.78 -24.79
N LEU A 31 9.60 22.27 -23.60
CA LEU A 31 10.54 21.63 -22.70
C LEU A 31 9.98 20.24 -22.48
N LEU A 32 10.43 19.28 -23.28
CA LEU A 32 10.18 17.87 -23.09
C LEU A 32 10.49 17.60 -21.64
N ALA A 33 9.49 17.27 -20.86
CA ALA A 33 9.74 16.97 -19.46
C ALA A 33 10.63 15.73 -19.43
N ALA A 34 11.86 15.91 -19.00
CA ALA A 34 12.78 14.80 -18.79
C ALA A 34 12.12 13.77 -17.87
N PRO A 35 12.36 12.49 -18.08
CA PRO A 35 11.82 11.47 -17.19
C PRO A 35 12.32 11.68 -15.76
N SER A 36 11.49 11.39 -14.79
CA SER A 36 11.82 11.47 -13.37
C SER A 36 11.62 10.14 -12.67
N ALA A 37 12.28 10.00 -11.52
CA ALA A 37 12.24 8.80 -10.72
C ALA A 37 12.07 9.12 -9.23
N VAL A 38 11.29 8.30 -8.54
CA VAL A 38 11.16 8.31 -7.08
C VAL A 38 11.52 6.93 -6.55
N THR A 39 12.44 6.86 -5.60
CA THR A 39 13.00 5.59 -5.15
C THR A 39 12.54 5.21 -3.74
N THR A 40 12.62 3.93 -3.45
CA THR A 40 12.57 3.31 -2.13
C THR A 40 13.78 2.39 -1.97
N PHE A 41 13.75 1.42 -1.04
CA PHE A 41 14.86 0.45 -0.87
C PHE A 41 15.02 -0.49 -2.06
N GLN A 42 13.90 -0.95 -2.65
CA GLN A 42 13.89 -2.04 -3.62
C GLN A 42 13.08 -1.71 -4.88
N SER A 43 12.66 -0.45 -5.04
CA SER A 43 11.84 -0.03 -6.16
C SER A 43 12.19 1.36 -6.66
N ILE A 44 11.88 1.61 -7.94
CA ILE A 44 11.99 2.92 -8.60
C ILE A 44 10.67 3.19 -9.31
N GLY A 45 9.90 4.18 -8.86
CA GLY A 45 8.76 4.73 -9.59
C GLY A 45 9.26 5.63 -10.72
N LEU A 46 8.74 5.44 -11.92
CA LEU A 46 9.13 6.15 -13.14
C LEU A 46 7.97 6.99 -13.65
N TYR A 47 8.28 8.18 -14.14
CA TYR A 47 7.36 9.17 -14.70
C TYR A 47 7.94 9.77 -15.96
N TRP A 48 7.15 9.82 -17.04
CA TRP A 48 7.61 10.39 -18.30
C TRP A 48 6.45 10.94 -19.15
N SER A 49 6.55 12.20 -19.56
CA SER A 49 5.57 12.86 -20.42
C SER A 49 6.26 13.33 -21.71
N PRO A 50 6.66 12.42 -22.61
CA PRO A 50 7.32 12.76 -23.85
C PRO A 50 6.35 13.32 -24.89
N GLN A 51 6.87 14.08 -25.85
CA GLN A 51 6.12 14.43 -27.04
C GLN A 51 5.72 13.16 -27.81
N GLY A 52 4.46 13.07 -28.25
CA GLY A 52 3.94 11.89 -28.95
C GLY A 52 3.57 10.74 -28.04
N GLY A 53 3.54 10.95 -26.71
CA GLY A 53 2.99 9.99 -25.75
C GLY A 53 1.53 9.67 -26.06
N ALA A 54 1.17 8.37 -26.11
CA ALA A 54 -0.17 7.90 -26.42
C ALA A 54 -0.37 6.44 -25.98
N GLU A 55 -1.63 6.01 -25.81
CA GLU A 55 -1.97 4.63 -25.43
C GLU A 55 -1.42 3.59 -26.43
N ASN A 56 -1.34 3.92 -27.69
CA ASN A 56 -0.82 3.05 -28.76
C ASN A 56 0.68 3.26 -29.06
N ASN A 57 1.37 4.07 -28.29
CA ASN A 57 2.82 4.30 -28.42
C ASN A 57 3.54 3.77 -27.18
N ALA A 58 3.73 2.46 -27.09
CA ALA A 58 4.29 1.80 -25.92
C ALA A 58 5.64 2.39 -25.47
N ALA A 59 5.80 2.56 -24.16
CA ALA A 59 7.04 3.01 -23.55
C ALA A 59 7.77 1.83 -22.90
N LYS A 60 8.78 1.31 -23.60
CA LYS A 60 9.64 0.21 -23.13
C LYS A 60 10.62 0.71 -22.09
N VAL A 61 10.92 -0.17 -21.13
CA VAL A 61 11.84 0.09 -20.03
C VAL A 61 12.98 -0.91 -20.08
N GLN A 62 14.20 -0.42 -20.06
CA GLN A 62 15.41 -1.22 -19.80
C GLN A 62 16.15 -0.62 -18.61
N PHE A 63 16.77 -1.46 -17.80
CA PHE A 63 17.54 -1.00 -16.64
C PHE A 63 18.72 -1.91 -16.35
N ARG A 64 19.72 -1.35 -15.66
CA ARG A 64 20.87 -2.08 -15.15
C ARG A 64 21.45 -1.40 -13.91
N GLU A 65 22.19 -2.13 -13.10
CA GLU A 65 23.09 -1.50 -12.12
C GLU A 65 24.10 -0.63 -12.86
N ALA A 66 24.39 0.56 -12.34
CA ALA A 66 25.29 1.50 -13.02
C ALA A 66 26.65 0.85 -13.30
N GLY A 67 27.06 0.91 -14.56
CA GLY A 67 28.31 0.29 -15.02
C GLY A 67 28.24 -1.21 -15.31
N ALA A 68 27.12 -1.89 -15.06
CA ALA A 68 26.97 -3.30 -15.44
C ALA A 68 26.83 -3.46 -16.96
N PRO A 69 27.37 -4.52 -17.57
CA PRO A 69 27.39 -4.66 -19.04
C PRO A 69 26.03 -4.98 -19.65
N GLY A 70 25.14 -5.63 -18.90
CA GLY A 70 23.87 -6.15 -19.42
C GLY A 70 22.66 -5.32 -19.02
N TRP A 71 21.75 -5.07 -19.96
CA TRP A 71 20.46 -4.47 -19.71
C TRP A 71 19.41 -5.55 -19.43
N ARG A 72 18.59 -5.33 -18.42
CA ARG A 72 17.39 -6.12 -18.12
C ARG A 72 16.17 -5.37 -18.63
N GLN A 73 15.11 -6.12 -18.97
CA GLN A 73 13.82 -5.54 -19.34
C GLN A 73 13.00 -5.24 -18.09
N GLY A 74 12.37 -4.07 -18.04
CA GLY A 74 11.31 -3.75 -17.11
C GLY A 74 9.94 -3.98 -17.73
N LEU A 75 8.88 -3.97 -16.92
CA LEU A 75 7.52 -3.88 -17.43
C LEU A 75 7.34 -2.55 -18.16
N GLU A 76 6.64 -2.56 -19.30
CA GLU A 76 6.33 -1.33 -20.04
C GLU A 76 5.56 -0.34 -19.16
N LEU A 77 5.85 0.96 -19.31
CA LEU A 77 5.11 1.99 -18.58
C LEU A 77 3.67 2.07 -19.11
N TRP A 78 2.74 2.20 -18.20
CA TRP A 78 1.35 2.48 -18.53
C TRP A 78 1.15 3.95 -18.84
N PHE A 79 0.50 4.25 -19.98
CA PHE A 79 0.12 5.61 -20.35
C PHE A 79 -1.23 5.99 -19.73
N ASP A 80 -1.22 7.03 -18.91
CA ASP A 80 -2.45 7.63 -18.39
C ASP A 80 -2.89 8.79 -19.28
N LYS A 81 -3.87 8.55 -20.13
CA LYS A 81 -4.40 9.55 -21.04
C LYS A 81 -5.04 10.76 -20.36
N ARG A 82 -5.39 10.64 -19.07
CA ARG A 82 -6.02 11.73 -18.32
C ARG A 82 -5.07 12.89 -18.06
N ASN A 83 -3.76 12.62 -18.01
CA ASN A 83 -2.70 13.61 -17.81
C ASN A 83 -1.52 13.47 -18.79
N SER A 84 -1.66 12.64 -19.83
CA SER A 84 -0.64 12.44 -20.87
C SER A 84 0.73 12.02 -20.32
N GLU A 85 0.73 11.12 -19.34
CA GLU A 85 1.93 10.67 -18.65
C GLU A 85 2.07 9.15 -18.68
N TYR A 86 3.29 8.67 -18.95
CA TYR A 86 3.67 7.28 -18.70
C TYR A 86 4.12 7.11 -17.26
N ARG A 87 3.63 6.06 -16.59
CA ARG A 87 4.03 5.69 -15.24
C ARG A 87 4.28 4.20 -15.13
N GLY A 88 5.22 3.85 -14.28
CA GLY A 88 5.52 2.45 -13.95
C GLY A 88 6.56 2.33 -12.86
N SER A 89 6.84 1.11 -12.46
CA SER A 89 7.83 0.82 -11.43
C SER A 89 8.80 -0.28 -11.84
N LEU A 90 10.07 -0.09 -11.51
CA LEU A 90 11.04 -1.18 -11.40
C LEU A 90 10.99 -1.71 -9.97
N VAL A 91 11.06 -3.03 -9.81
CA VAL A 91 10.90 -3.71 -8.54
C VAL A 91 12.00 -4.75 -8.31
N GLU A 92 12.08 -5.31 -7.11
CA GLU A 92 13.07 -6.33 -6.71
C GLU A 92 14.52 -5.87 -6.96
N LEU A 93 14.77 -4.59 -6.73
CA LEU A 93 16.10 -3.97 -6.86
C LEU A 93 16.92 -4.15 -5.58
N LYS A 94 18.24 -3.98 -5.70
CA LYS A 94 19.15 -4.00 -4.55
C LYS A 94 19.13 -2.66 -3.82
N PRO A 95 19.05 -2.63 -2.48
CA PRO A 95 19.18 -1.40 -1.72
C PRO A 95 20.55 -0.71 -1.90
N GLY A 96 20.55 0.63 -1.78
CA GLY A 96 21.79 1.44 -1.83
C GLY A 96 22.50 1.45 -3.18
N THR A 97 21.84 1.01 -4.26
CA THR A 97 22.44 0.76 -5.57
C THR A 97 21.98 1.82 -6.59
N GLU A 98 22.92 2.35 -7.36
CA GLU A 98 22.60 3.23 -8.49
C GLU A 98 22.22 2.39 -9.72
N TYR A 99 21.13 2.77 -10.37
CA TYR A 99 20.63 2.17 -11.60
C TYR A 99 20.62 3.17 -12.73
N GLU A 100 20.97 2.70 -13.93
CA GLU A 100 20.73 3.37 -15.19
C GLU A 100 19.42 2.81 -15.78
N VAL A 101 18.52 3.71 -16.16
CA VAL A 101 17.21 3.36 -16.73
C VAL A 101 17.06 4.03 -18.09
N GLN A 102 16.72 3.25 -19.11
CA GLN A 102 16.43 3.73 -20.44
C GLN A 102 14.93 3.54 -20.74
N LEU A 103 14.28 4.61 -21.14
CA LEU A 103 12.90 4.65 -21.59
C LEU A 103 12.87 4.88 -23.09
N THR A 104 12.13 4.06 -23.84
CA THR A 104 12.08 4.16 -25.30
C THR A 104 10.65 4.00 -25.79
N LEU A 105 10.12 5.00 -26.49
CA LEU A 105 8.84 4.90 -27.17
C LEU A 105 8.93 3.98 -28.39
N ALA A 106 7.85 3.30 -28.73
CA ALA A 106 7.75 2.52 -29.96
C ALA A 106 8.01 3.39 -31.21
N SER A 107 7.73 4.69 -31.16
CA SER A 107 8.05 5.67 -32.21
C SER A 107 9.53 6.04 -32.31
N GLY A 108 10.38 5.57 -31.37
CA GLY A 108 11.83 5.73 -31.41
C GLY A 108 12.43 6.81 -30.48
N ALA A 109 11.62 7.69 -29.89
CA ALA A 109 12.14 8.62 -28.89
C ALA A 109 12.67 7.85 -27.66
N SER A 110 13.86 8.23 -27.17
CA SER A 110 14.52 7.53 -26.06
C SER A 110 15.18 8.51 -25.10
N GLU A 111 15.03 8.23 -23.81
CA GLU A 111 15.63 8.99 -22.72
C GLU A 111 16.31 8.05 -21.72
N THR A 112 17.33 8.55 -21.05
CA THR A 112 18.06 7.82 -20.02
C THR A 112 18.14 8.64 -18.74
N LEU A 113 17.90 8.01 -17.61
CA LEU A 113 18.05 8.62 -16.29
C LEU A 113 18.84 7.70 -15.34
N LYS A 114 19.37 8.28 -14.28
CA LYS A 114 19.97 7.55 -13.18
C LYS A 114 19.14 7.72 -11.93
N ALA A 115 19.00 6.64 -11.14
CA ALA A 115 18.30 6.66 -9.88
C ALA A 115 18.99 5.73 -8.88
N LYS A 116 19.11 6.17 -7.63
CA LYS A 116 19.72 5.38 -6.55
C LYS A 116 18.67 4.96 -5.55
N THR A 117 18.56 3.66 -5.31
CA THR A 117 17.70 3.10 -4.25
C THR A 117 18.20 3.52 -2.87
N TRP A 118 17.29 3.55 -1.88
CA TRP A 118 17.66 3.92 -0.53
C TRP A 118 18.63 2.90 0.08
N SER A 119 19.59 3.42 0.86
CA SER A 119 20.44 2.58 1.71
C SER A 119 19.66 2.10 2.93
N GLU A 120 19.86 0.83 3.32
CA GLU A 120 19.31 0.30 4.56
C GLU A 120 20.07 0.76 5.81
N ARG A 121 21.18 1.46 5.63
CA ARG A 121 21.97 2.04 6.70
C ARG A 121 21.55 3.48 6.95
N PHE A 122 21.16 3.77 8.18
CA PHE A 122 20.82 5.10 8.64
C PHE A 122 21.96 5.58 9.56
N PRO A 123 22.83 6.51 9.11
CA PRO A 123 23.89 7.03 9.95
C PRO A 123 23.31 7.74 11.18
N VAL A 124 23.77 7.39 12.37
CA VAL A 124 23.33 8.00 13.63
C VAL A 124 24.30 9.08 14.03
N LYS A 125 23.81 10.30 14.15
CA LYS A 125 24.56 11.48 14.58
C LYS A 125 24.53 11.67 16.09
N ARG A 126 23.39 11.37 16.72
CA ARG A 126 23.17 11.52 18.16
C ARG A 126 22.21 10.44 18.66
N THR A 127 22.46 9.92 19.82
CA THR A 127 21.57 9.00 20.52
C THR A 127 20.93 9.68 21.72
N VAL A 128 19.63 9.50 21.89
CA VAL A 128 18.84 9.93 23.04
C VAL A 128 18.31 8.68 23.73
N GLU A 129 18.79 8.42 24.93
CA GLU A 129 18.31 7.30 25.74
C GLU A 129 17.03 7.72 26.49
N VAL A 130 15.94 7.01 26.22
CA VAL A 130 14.69 7.17 26.95
C VAL A 130 14.88 6.71 28.40
N GLN A 131 14.62 7.59 29.35
CA GLN A 131 14.87 7.33 30.76
C GLN A 131 13.83 6.38 31.36
N PRO A 132 14.23 5.52 32.31
CA PRO A 132 13.29 4.69 33.06
C PRO A 132 12.19 5.53 33.74
N GLY A 133 10.94 5.03 33.68
CA GLY A 133 9.80 5.72 34.24
C GLY A 133 9.17 6.78 33.33
N THR A 134 9.69 6.95 32.10
CA THR A 134 9.03 7.75 31.08
C THR A 134 7.68 7.11 30.73
N THR A 135 6.61 7.86 30.84
CA THR A 135 5.25 7.43 30.46
C THR A 135 4.78 8.07 29.16
N HIS A 136 5.46 9.12 28.71
CA HIS A 136 5.14 9.88 27.52
C HIS A 136 6.40 10.52 26.93
N LEU A 137 6.70 10.24 25.68
CA LEU A 137 7.84 10.80 24.96
C LEU A 137 7.35 11.74 23.85
N VAL A 138 7.77 12.99 23.90
CA VAL A 138 7.50 13.97 22.84
C VAL A 138 8.77 14.31 22.09
N ILE A 139 8.75 14.15 20.77
CA ILE A 139 9.85 14.49 19.88
C ILE A 139 9.44 15.73 19.09
N ASN A 140 10.20 16.82 19.24
CA ASN A 140 9.92 18.11 18.62
C ASN A 140 10.86 18.36 17.43
N ALA A 141 10.55 19.35 16.60
CA ALA A 141 11.39 19.72 15.47
C ALA A 141 12.86 20.02 15.84
N ALA A 142 13.10 20.57 17.03
CA ALA A 142 14.44 20.82 17.56
C ALA A 142 15.24 19.55 17.88
N ASP A 143 14.55 18.40 17.98
CA ASP A 143 15.18 17.12 18.24
C ASP A 143 15.64 16.41 16.96
N SER A 144 15.42 17.01 15.81
CA SER A 144 15.71 16.43 14.49
C SER A 144 17.22 16.27 14.23
N GLY A 145 17.54 15.30 13.36
CA GLY A 145 18.83 15.20 12.72
C GLY A 145 18.92 16.08 11.45
N ASP A 146 19.81 15.71 10.56
CA ASP A 146 19.99 16.37 9.26
C ASP A 146 20.51 15.39 8.21
N GLU A 147 20.85 15.89 7.03
CA GLU A 147 21.37 15.08 5.91
C GLU A 147 22.65 14.29 6.24
N ASN A 148 23.38 14.66 7.32
CA ASN A 148 24.58 13.97 7.77
C ASN A 148 24.30 12.86 8.78
N GLY A 149 23.08 12.76 9.30
CA GLY A 149 22.69 11.67 10.19
C GLY A 149 21.44 11.93 11.03
N TYR A 150 20.89 10.85 11.48
CA TYR A 150 19.67 10.75 12.26
C TYR A 150 19.92 10.96 13.76
N VAL A 151 18.91 11.39 14.46
CA VAL A 151 18.84 11.29 15.92
C VAL A 151 18.11 10.01 16.29
N LEU A 152 18.78 9.12 17.01
CA LEU A 152 18.24 7.85 17.47
C LEU A 152 17.63 8.01 18.88
N PHE A 153 16.32 7.77 18.98
CA PHE A 153 15.61 7.59 20.25
C PHE A 153 15.54 6.09 20.54
N THR A 154 16.15 5.64 21.62
CA THR A 154 16.23 4.22 21.95
C THR A 154 16.25 4.01 23.46
N ALA A 155 16.18 2.74 23.84
CA ALA A 155 16.33 2.33 25.22
C ALA A 155 17.39 1.24 25.35
N PRO A 156 18.12 1.17 26.45
CA PRO A 156 19.00 0.04 26.72
C PRO A 156 18.22 -1.27 26.67
N LYS A 157 18.78 -2.27 25.98
CA LYS A 157 18.11 -3.56 25.73
C LYS A 157 17.55 -4.14 27.03
N GLY A 158 16.24 -4.38 27.06
CA GLY A 158 15.53 -4.99 28.19
C GLY A 158 15.22 -4.06 29.37
N LYS A 159 15.46 -2.74 29.26
CA LYS A 159 15.34 -1.83 30.43
C LYS A 159 14.25 -0.78 30.33
N ASN A 160 13.70 -0.43 29.19
CA ASN A 160 12.75 0.69 29.14
C ASN A 160 11.45 0.30 28.47
N VAL A 161 10.43 0.25 29.33
CA VAL A 161 9.04 0.14 28.96
C VAL A 161 8.41 1.52 29.16
N ILE A 162 7.86 2.12 28.14
CA ILE A 162 6.91 3.22 28.27
C ILE A 162 5.55 2.55 28.51
N ASP A 163 5.06 2.63 29.74
CA ASP A 163 3.80 2.00 30.16
C ASP A 163 2.85 3.05 30.71
N GLN A 164 1.69 3.19 30.09
CA GLN A 164 0.67 4.14 30.50
C GLN A 164 -0.44 3.51 31.35
N SER A 165 -0.28 2.30 31.85
CA SER A 165 -1.30 1.62 32.68
C SER A 165 -1.72 2.46 33.91
N ALA A 166 -0.76 3.13 34.54
CA ALA A 166 -0.99 3.97 35.73
C ALA A 166 -1.32 5.44 35.40
N VAL A 167 -1.30 5.85 34.12
CA VAL A 167 -1.62 7.23 33.73
C VAL A 167 -3.13 7.43 33.79
N ALA A 168 -3.58 8.42 34.58
CA ALA A 168 -4.99 8.77 34.69
C ALA A 168 -5.44 9.67 33.53
N GLY A 169 -6.70 9.52 33.13
CA GLY A 169 -7.35 10.36 32.12
C GLY A 169 -7.29 9.80 30.70
N ASN A 170 -8.06 10.44 29.85
CA ASN A 170 -8.15 10.17 28.40
C ASN A 170 -8.04 11.52 27.68
N ASP A 171 -6.86 12.14 27.66
CA ASP A 171 -6.62 13.32 26.83
C ASP A 171 -6.28 12.83 25.41
N PHE A 172 -7.25 12.90 24.52
CA PHE A 172 -7.20 12.42 23.14
C PHE A 172 -5.96 12.88 22.34
N LEU A 173 -5.35 14.02 22.71
CA LEU A 173 -4.18 14.56 22.03
C LEU A 173 -2.85 14.24 22.74
N ARG A 174 -2.90 13.74 24.00
CA ARG A 174 -1.71 13.53 24.82
C ARG A 174 -1.46 12.08 25.20
N ASP A 175 -2.32 11.18 24.76
CA ASP A 175 -2.38 9.81 25.30
C ASP A 175 -1.67 8.77 24.45
N SER A 176 -0.85 9.19 23.48
CA SER A 176 0.08 8.28 22.80
C SER A 176 1.36 8.11 23.60
N CYS A 177 1.95 6.91 23.60
CA CYS A 177 3.21 6.68 24.30
C CYS A 177 4.35 7.53 23.73
N VAL A 178 4.41 7.64 22.40
CA VAL A 178 5.38 8.50 21.70
C VAL A 178 4.63 9.43 20.75
N VAL A 179 4.93 10.72 20.80
CA VAL A 179 4.37 11.73 19.90
C VAL A 179 5.50 12.40 19.11
N VAL A 180 5.43 12.29 17.79
CA VAL A 180 6.31 12.99 16.85
C VAL A 180 5.57 14.21 16.34
N LYS A 181 6.06 15.39 16.67
CA LYS A 181 5.42 16.66 16.29
C LYS A 181 5.74 17.03 14.84
N GLN A 182 4.89 17.87 14.26
CA GLN A 182 5.09 18.41 12.92
C GLN A 182 6.48 19.06 12.76
N GLY A 183 7.10 18.87 11.60
CA GLY A 183 8.42 19.41 11.28
C GLY A 183 9.60 18.58 11.80
N VAL A 184 9.34 17.48 12.49
CA VAL A 184 10.40 16.52 12.86
C VAL A 184 10.92 15.80 11.61
N HIS A 185 12.24 15.68 11.51
CA HIS A 185 12.89 14.97 10.41
C HIS A 185 14.19 14.28 10.82
N HIS A 186 14.61 13.28 10.07
CA HIS A 186 15.82 12.49 10.33
C HIS A 186 15.87 11.96 11.77
N VAL A 187 14.82 11.21 12.15
CA VAL A 187 14.67 10.60 13.47
C VAL A 187 14.47 9.10 13.32
N ILE A 188 15.12 8.34 14.19
CA ILE A 188 14.92 6.90 14.35
C ILE A 188 14.32 6.65 15.74
N ILE A 189 13.23 5.91 15.80
CA ILE A 189 12.61 5.41 17.03
C ILE A 189 12.81 3.89 17.02
N ARG A 190 13.73 3.40 17.84
CA ARG A 190 14.18 2.00 17.79
C ARG A 190 14.26 1.34 19.15
N GLY A 191 13.82 0.07 19.22
CA GLY A 191 14.06 -0.80 20.38
C GLY A 191 13.26 -0.43 21.62
N LEU A 192 12.16 0.31 21.47
CA LEU A 192 11.27 0.66 22.56
C LEU A 192 10.21 -0.44 22.79
N VAL A 193 9.84 -0.63 24.05
CA VAL A 193 8.68 -1.43 24.46
C VAL A 193 7.59 -0.48 24.94
N LEU A 194 6.51 -0.39 24.17
CA LEU A 194 5.39 0.51 24.41
C LEU A 194 4.18 -0.31 24.86
N LYS A 195 3.66 -0.02 26.06
CA LYS A 195 2.56 -0.78 26.66
C LYS A 195 1.42 0.11 27.11
N ASN A 196 0.20 -0.40 26.96
CA ASN A 196 -1.00 0.21 27.49
C ASN A 196 -1.18 1.67 27.08
N CYS A 197 -0.69 2.04 25.90
CA CYS A 197 -0.82 3.39 25.38
C CYS A 197 -2.30 3.74 25.27
N LYS A 198 -2.70 4.88 25.81
CA LYS A 198 -4.12 5.23 25.94
C LYS A 198 -4.82 5.39 24.58
N ARG A 199 -4.06 5.77 23.57
CA ARG A 199 -4.53 5.91 22.19
C ARG A 199 -3.63 5.16 21.22
N ALA A 200 -2.52 5.78 20.79
CA ALA A 200 -1.58 5.16 19.87
C ALA A 200 -0.26 4.81 20.58
N GLY A 201 0.42 3.79 20.07
CA GLY A 201 1.79 3.50 20.47
C GLY A 201 2.72 4.64 20.07
N ILE A 202 2.78 4.95 18.79
CA ILE A 202 3.54 6.06 18.21
C ILE A 202 2.61 6.87 17.31
N SER A 203 2.52 8.19 17.54
CA SER A 203 1.68 9.09 16.76
C SER A 203 2.53 10.19 16.11
N LEU A 204 2.36 10.37 14.80
CA LEU A 204 2.88 11.51 14.04
C LEU A 204 1.72 12.49 13.84
N GLU A 205 1.85 13.70 14.38
CA GLU A 205 0.71 14.60 14.47
C GLU A 205 0.99 15.97 13.85
N ARG A 206 0.04 16.44 13.05
CA ARG A 206 -0.02 17.83 12.65
C ARG A 206 -0.38 18.69 13.85
N GLN A 207 0.39 19.75 14.10
CA GLN A 207 0.01 20.73 15.09
C GLN A 207 -1.24 21.51 14.65
N ALA A 208 -2.15 21.70 15.60
CA ALA A 208 -3.35 22.50 15.35
C ALA A 208 -3.00 24.00 15.19
N GLU A 209 -2.15 24.52 16.08
CA GLU A 209 -1.68 25.91 16.09
C GLU A 209 -0.43 26.05 17.01
N PRO A 210 0.53 26.91 16.70
CA PRO A 210 0.66 27.62 15.42
C PRO A 210 0.99 26.68 14.28
N VAL A 211 0.53 26.99 13.08
CA VAL A 211 0.88 26.22 11.87
C VAL A 211 2.38 26.34 11.62
N ILE A 212 3.10 25.25 11.73
CA ILE A 212 4.52 25.19 11.40
C ILE A 212 4.65 24.87 9.92
N ASP A 213 5.30 25.76 9.17
CA ASP A 213 5.60 25.52 7.75
C ASP A 213 6.88 24.65 7.61
N ALA A 214 6.82 23.46 8.18
CA ALA A 214 7.93 22.51 8.18
C ALA A 214 7.42 21.11 7.88
N LEU A 215 8.09 20.45 6.95
CA LEU A 215 7.74 19.11 6.49
C LEU A 215 8.26 18.04 7.45
N THR A 216 7.36 17.19 7.92
CA THR A 216 7.73 15.95 8.64
C THR A 216 8.21 14.91 7.64
N ARG A 217 9.43 14.43 7.77
CA ARG A 217 10.02 13.49 6.81
C ARG A 217 11.16 12.67 7.40
N ASP A 218 11.54 11.62 6.72
CA ASP A 218 12.69 10.80 7.10
C ASP A 218 12.60 10.30 8.54
N ILE A 219 11.44 9.71 8.88
CA ILE A 219 11.19 9.10 10.19
C ILE A 219 11.28 7.58 10.04
N VAL A 220 12.11 6.94 10.86
CA VAL A 220 12.27 5.49 10.90
C VAL A 220 11.73 4.97 12.22
N ILE A 221 10.73 4.10 12.15
CA ILE A 221 10.11 3.42 13.29
C ILE A 221 10.42 1.93 13.15
N GLU A 222 11.34 1.42 13.97
CA GLU A 222 11.85 0.07 13.77
C GLU A 222 12.20 -0.67 15.06
N ASP A 223 12.07 -2.00 15.00
CA ASP A 223 12.45 -2.90 16.09
C ASP A 223 11.76 -2.58 17.43
N ASN A 224 10.55 -2.00 17.39
CA ASN A 224 9.76 -1.71 18.58
C ASN A 224 8.74 -2.82 18.85
N GLU A 225 8.39 -3.00 20.13
CA GLU A 225 7.27 -3.83 20.56
C GLU A 225 6.16 -2.93 21.11
N ILE A 226 4.96 -2.98 20.50
CA ILE A 226 3.83 -2.13 20.84
C ILE A 226 2.65 -3.04 21.20
N SER A 227 2.07 -2.85 22.40
CA SER A 227 0.97 -3.70 22.87
C SER A 227 -0.01 -2.94 23.77
N GLY A 228 -1.28 -3.33 23.76
CA GLY A 228 -2.32 -2.81 24.65
C GLY A 228 -2.70 -1.35 24.38
N TRP A 229 -2.55 -0.86 23.16
CA TRP A 229 -2.99 0.48 22.79
C TRP A 229 -4.50 0.56 22.58
N GLY A 230 -5.03 1.77 22.63
CA GLY A 230 -6.42 2.10 22.34
C GLY A 230 -7.08 2.93 23.40
N SER A 231 -7.95 3.86 22.99
CA SER A 231 -8.72 4.72 23.88
C SER A 231 -9.70 3.88 24.69
N PHE A 232 -9.67 4.06 25.99
CA PHE A 232 -10.63 3.42 26.87
C PHE A 232 -11.85 4.30 27.00
N GLY A 233 -13.04 3.78 26.92
CA GLY A 233 -14.27 4.54 27.08
C GLY A 233 -14.79 5.21 25.80
N GLN A 234 -14.23 4.93 24.65
CA GLN A 234 -14.79 5.43 23.39
C GLN A 234 -16.22 4.98 23.16
N ASN A 235 -16.64 3.89 23.77
CA ASN A 235 -18.05 3.50 23.80
C ASN A 235 -18.96 4.56 24.42
N GLU A 236 -18.41 5.43 25.25
CA GLU A 236 -19.09 6.59 25.82
C GLU A 236 -19.09 7.79 24.88
N SER A 237 -18.10 7.89 24.01
CA SER A 237 -17.91 8.99 23.05
C SER A 237 -18.49 8.72 21.67
N GLY A 238 -18.97 7.50 21.45
CA GLY A 238 -19.50 7.05 20.18
C GLY A 238 -18.48 6.37 19.25
N PRO A 239 -18.94 5.80 18.16
CA PRO A 239 -18.16 4.89 17.30
C PRO A 239 -16.98 5.53 16.58
N ASN A 240 -17.03 6.83 16.30
CA ASN A 240 -16.03 7.51 15.48
C ASN A 240 -14.67 7.69 16.17
N SER A 241 -14.58 7.51 17.47
CA SER A 241 -13.29 7.63 18.19
C SER A 241 -12.49 6.33 18.22
N ALA A 242 -13.14 5.20 18.03
CA ALA A 242 -12.49 3.89 18.04
C ALA A 242 -11.62 3.62 16.82
N ASP A 243 -11.98 4.17 15.66
CA ASP A 243 -11.25 3.95 14.40
C ASP A 243 -9.92 4.69 14.32
N ASN A 244 -9.69 5.63 15.22
CA ASN A 244 -8.47 6.43 15.21
C ASN A 244 -7.37 5.92 16.15
N ASP A 245 -7.54 4.73 16.71
CA ASP A 245 -6.54 4.11 17.59
C ASP A 245 -5.66 3.14 16.79
N ALA A 246 -4.35 3.35 16.79
CA ALA A 246 -3.44 2.47 16.08
C ALA A 246 -2.12 2.25 16.85
N ALA A 247 -1.43 1.14 16.59
CA ALA A 247 -0.10 0.97 17.15
C ALA A 247 0.86 2.03 16.61
N VAL A 248 0.79 2.33 15.30
CA VAL A 248 1.49 3.44 14.66
C VAL A 248 0.48 4.28 13.88
N GLN A 249 0.40 5.55 14.21
CA GLN A 249 -0.55 6.48 13.60
C GLN A 249 0.17 7.67 12.98
N CYS A 250 -0.32 8.10 11.82
CA CYS A 250 0.04 9.38 11.21
C CYS A 250 -1.25 10.08 10.79
N SER A 251 -1.57 11.23 11.41
CA SER A 251 -2.84 11.92 11.22
C SER A 251 -2.62 13.36 10.77
N TYR A 252 -2.81 13.58 9.46
CA TYR A 252 -2.72 14.89 8.81
C TYR A 252 -4.02 15.29 8.12
N TRP A 253 -5.16 14.78 8.59
CA TRP A 253 -6.46 14.97 7.97
C TRP A 253 -6.86 16.45 7.79
N ARG A 254 -6.34 17.37 8.61
CA ARG A 254 -6.56 18.82 8.50
C ARG A 254 -5.65 19.50 7.47
N GLU A 255 -4.60 18.82 6.98
CA GLU A 255 -3.69 19.39 6.00
C GLU A 255 -4.34 19.40 4.62
N LYS A 256 -4.50 20.59 4.04
CA LYS A 256 -5.10 20.78 2.72
C LYS A 256 -4.07 20.84 1.60
N ASP A 257 -2.83 21.16 1.94
CA ASP A 257 -1.73 21.25 1.00
C ASP A 257 -0.98 19.91 0.96
N ASP A 258 -1.09 19.20 -0.16
CA ASP A 258 -0.45 17.91 -0.34
C ASP A 258 1.08 17.97 -0.22
N ALA A 259 1.69 19.11 -0.56
CA ALA A 259 3.14 19.29 -0.44
C ALA A 259 3.64 19.41 1.02
N LYS A 260 2.73 19.65 1.95
CA LYS A 260 3.02 19.77 3.40
C LYS A 260 2.75 18.48 4.18
N ARG A 261 2.26 17.46 3.53
CA ARG A 261 2.03 16.15 4.15
C ARG A 261 3.33 15.41 4.37
N PRO A 262 3.43 14.57 5.40
CA PRO A 262 4.64 13.79 5.67
C PRO A 262 5.10 12.95 4.49
N MET A 263 6.40 12.72 4.41
CA MET A 263 6.97 11.84 3.40
C MET A 263 8.13 11.02 3.95
N ARG A 264 8.40 9.88 3.32
CA ARG A 264 9.50 8.97 3.69
C ARG A 264 9.42 8.55 5.16
N ILE A 265 8.24 8.07 5.56
CA ILE A 265 8.04 7.39 6.84
C ILE A 265 8.29 5.90 6.62
N ILE A 266 9.21 5.34 7.37
CA ILE A 266 9.60 3.93 7.31
C ILE A 266 9.13 3.27 8.60
N VAL A 267 8.27 2.25 8.47
CA VAL A 267 7.79 1.43 9.59
C VAL A 267 8.21 0.00 9.33
N GLN A 268 9.22 -0.47 10.04
CA GLN A 268 9.82 -1.78 9.75
C GLN A 268 10.20 -2.58 11.00
N ARG A 269 10.06 -3.90 10.92
CA ARG A 269 10.48 -4.85 11.97
C ARG A 269 9.87 -4.57 13.34
N ASN A 270 8.66 -4.01 13.39
CA ASN A 270 7.96 -3.82 14.64
C ASN A 270 7.04 -5.00 14.94
N VAL A 271 6.83 -5.28 16.22
CA VAL A 271 5.80 -6.18 16.72
C VAL A 271 4.65 -5.32 17.25
N MET A 272 3.50 -5.38 16.61
CA MET A 272 2.27 -4.68 16.99
C MET A 272 1.24 -5.73 17.38
N ARG A 273 0.93 -5.84 18.68
CA ARG A 273 0.11 -6.95 19.15
C ARG A 273 -0.83 -6.60 20.29
N ASP A 274 -1.85 -7.42 20.41
CA ASP A 274 -2.75 -7.42 21.55
C ASP A 274 -3.36 -6.03 21.83
N PRO A 275 -4.14 -5.44 20.92
CA PRO A 275 -4.79 -4.16 21.17
C PRO A 275 -5.67 -4.25 22.42
N ARG A 276 -5.96 -3.12 23.07
CA ARG A 276 -6.68 -3.07 24.35
C ARG A 276 -8.10 -3.62 24.26
N TYR A 277 -8.76 -3.46 23.14
CA TYR A 277 -10.11 -3.93 22.86
C TYR A 277 -10.20 -4.49 21.46
N SER A 278 -11.28 -5.18 21.15
CA SER A 278 -11.52 -5.81 19.85
C SER A 278 -12.37 -4.93 18.97
N ALA A 279 -12.05 -4.88 17.69
CA ALA A 279 -13.02 -4.43 16.71
C ALA A 279 -14.26 -5.35 16.74
N ASN A 280 -15.44 -4.76 16.56
CA ASN A 280 -16.66 -5.52 16.42
C ASN A 280 -16.68 -6.22 15.05
N PRO A 281 -17.38 -7.35 14.95
CA PRO A 281 -17.59 -8.01 13.66
C PRO A 281 -18.50 -7.18 12.73
N TRP A 282 -18.44 -7.47 11.44
CA TRP A 282 -19.39 -6.95 10.45
C TRP A 282 -20.85 -7.19 10.90
N ARG A 283 -21.73 -6.25 10.59
CA ARG A 283 -23.17 -6.25 10.91
C ARG A 283 -23.53 -6.15 12.39
N SER A 284 -22.56 -6.06 13.28
CA SER A 284 -22.78 -5.81 14.70
C SER A 284 -22.33 -4.43 15.16
N GLY A 285 -21.75 -3.65 14.26
CA GLY A 285 -21.31 -2.29 14.52
C GLY A 285 -22.45 -1.28 14.64
N PRO A 286 -22.14 -0.09 15.10
CA PRO A 286 -23.09 1.01 15.15
C PRO A 286 -23.41 1.56 13.76
N GLY A 287 -24.54 2.27 13.67
CA GLY A 287 -25.02 2.89 12.43
C GLY A 287 -25.69 1.93 11.45
N GLU A 288 -26.17 2.47 10.35
CA GLU A 288 -26.95 1.71 9.35
C GLU A 288 -26.11 0.64 8.63
N ARG A 289 -24.84 0.93 8.38
CA ARG A 289 -23.92 0.01 7.66
C ARG A 289 -23.41 -1.12 8.53
N LYS A 290 -23.47 -0.97 9.86
CA LYS A 290 -22.95 -1.96 10.82
C LYS A 290 -21.51 -2.38 10.49
N HIS A 291 -20.68 -1.41 10.12
CA HIS A 291 -19.28 -1.59 9.78
C HIS A 291 -18.47 -1.99 11.03
N PRO A 292 -17.40 -2.78 10.92
CA PRO A 292 -16.46 -2.94 12.01
C PRO A 292 -15.86 -1.59 12.43
N MET A 293 -15.64 -1.43 13.73
CA MET A 293 -15.04 -0.26 14.35
C MET A 293 -14.07 -0.76 15.40
N GLY A 294 -12.86 -0.21 15.47
CA GLY A 294 -11.90 -0.67 16.45
C GLY A 294 -10.45 -0.25 16.20
N PRO A 295 -9.51 -0.81 16.95
CA PRO A 295 -8.09 -0.47 16.84
C PRO A 295 -7.49 -1.02 15.55
N GLN A 296 -6.52 -0.31 15.02
CA GLN A 296 -5.76 -0.69 13.83
C GLN A 296 -4.29 -1.01 14.17
N GLY A 297 -3.62 -1.75 13.31
CA GLY A 297 -2.18 -1.95 13.43
C GLY A 297 -1.44 -0.66 13.06
N LEU A 298 -1.65 -0.18 11.82
CA LEU A 298 -1.13 1.10 11.34
C LEU A 298 -2.26 1.90 10.70
N LEU A 299 -2.29 3.21 10.98
CA LEU A 299 -3.27 4.12 10.41
C LEU A 299 -2.60 5.38 9.88
N PHE A 300 -2.64 5.59 8.57
CA PHE A 300 -2.07 6.76 7.89
C PHE A 300 -3.15 7.57 7.17
N VAL A 301 -3.69 8.57 7.86
CA VAL A 301 -4.74 9.44 7.34
C VAL A 301 -4.11 10.70 6.74
N LYS A 302 -4.20 10.88 5.44
CA LYS A 302 -3.57 11.99 4.71
C LYS A 302 -2.08 12.18 5.07
N CYS A 303 -1.40 11.10 5.27
CA CYS A 303 -0.01 11.08 5.72
C CYS A 303 1.01 11.30 4.59
N GLY A 304 0.57 11.60 3.38
CA GLY A 304 1.48 11.86 2.27
C GLY A 304 1.97 10.59 1.56
N SER A 305 3.22 10.58 1.11
CA SER A 305 3.69 9.58 0.15
C SER A 305 5.12 9.10 0.40
N ASN A 306 5.58 8.18 -0.46
CA ASN A 306 6.93 7.63 -0.46
C ASN A 306 7.27 6.95 0.86
N HIS A 307 6.31 6.18 1.38
CA HIS A 307 6.44 5.42 2.62
C HIS A 307 6.90 4.00 2.35
N VAL A 308 7.52 3.39 3.37
CA VAL A 308 7.84 1.95 3.37
C VAL A 308 7.34 1.32 4.65
N VAL A 309 6.42 0.34 4.52
CA VAL A 309 5.89 -0.46 5.64
C VAL A 309 6.28 -1.91 5.39
N ARG A 310 7.29 -2.42 6.13
CA ARG A 310 7.82 -3.75 5.82
C ARG A 310 8.23 -4.56 7.04
N TYR A 311 8.15 -5.87 6.91
CA TYR A 311 8.67 -6.86 7.87
C TYR A 311 8.07 -6.74 9.28
N ASN A 312 6.87 -6.14 9.41
CA ASN A 312 6.19 -6.02 10.69
C ASN A 312 5.37 -7.27 11.01
N GLU A 313 5.24 -7.59 12.30
CA GLU A 313 4.34 -8.62 12.84
C GLU A 313 3.13 -7.93 13.48
N ILE A 314 1.92 -8.19 12.95
CA ILE A 314 0.66 -7.65 13.45
C ILE A 314 -0.27 -8.81 13.80
N TYR A 315 -0.52 -9.02 15.10
CA TYR A 315 -1.30 -10.17 15.57
C TYR A 315 -1.87 -9.95 16.98
N SER A 316 -2.79 -10.82 17.39
CA SER A 316 -3.37 -10.81 18.74
C SER A 316 -3.29 -12.19 19.40
N ARG A 317 -2.92 -12.22 20.67
CA ARG A 317 -2.96 -13.40 21.53
C ARG A 317 -4.10 -13.34 22.55
N ASN A 318 -4.60 -12.15 22.83
CA ASN A 318 -5.67 -11.91 23.78
C ASN A 318 -7.07 -12.11 23.20
N GLY A 319 -7.16 -12.47 21.90
CA GLY A 319 -8.43 -12.68 21.20
C GLY A 319 -9.08 -11.41 20.67
N ASN A 320 -8.49 -10.24 20.87
CA ASN A 320 -8.96 -9.00 20.28
C ASN A 320 -8.58 -8.92 18.79
N PHE A 321 -9.50 -8.45 17.97
CA PHE A 321 -9.29 -8.28 16.53
C PHE A 321 -9.02 -6.81 16.20
N PHE A 322 -8.23 -6.60 15.17
CA PHE A 322 -8.06 -5.29 14.56
C PHE A 322 -9.26 -4.94 13.68
N LEU A 323 -9.52 -3.66 13.49
CA LEU A 323 -10.34 -3.18 12.38
C LEU A 323 -9.58 -3.46 11.08
N ASP A 324 -8.49 -2.73 10.84
CA ASP A 324 -7.57 -2.97 9.73
C ASP A 324 -6.17 -3.32 10.23
N GLY A 325 -5.45 -4.09 9.43
CA GLY A 325 -4.04 -4.35 9.69
C GLY A 325 -3.20 -3.13 9.39
N LEU A 326 -3.30 -2.63 8.17
CA LEU A 326 -2.69 -1.39 7.67
C LEU A 326 -3.78 -0.61 6.94
N GLY A 327 -4.11 0.61 7.38
CA GLY A 327 -5.21 1.36 6.80
C GLY A 327 -4.96 2.86 6.67
N GLY A 328 -5.91 3.56 6.10
CA GLY A 328 -5.82 4.97 5.79
C GLY A 328 -7.08 5.79 5.91
N GLU A 329 -8.26 5.21 6.03
CA GLU A 329 -9.59 5.85 6.16
C GLU A 329 -9.95 6.89 5.08
N GLU A 330 -9.17 7.03 4.02
CA GLU A 330 -9.39 8.00 2.94
C GLU A 330 -9.78 7.29 1.65
N ASN A 331 -10.87 6.52 1.70
CA ASN A 331 -11.38 5.77 0.58
C ASN A 331 -11.79 6.71 -0.56
N PHE A 332 -11.55 6.29 -1.80
CA PHE A 332 -11.86 7.05 -3.02
C PHE A 332 -11.17 8.41 -3.13
N SER A 333 -10.18 8.69 -2.32
CA SER A 333 -9.37 9.90 -2.38
C SER A 333 -8.15 9.72 -3.29
N LYS A 334 -7.81 10.71 -4.12
CA LYS A 334 -6.58 10.68 -4.91
C LYS A 334 -5.31 10.70 -4.05
N ALA A 335 -5.42 11.15 -2.80
CA ALA A 335 -4.35 11.22 -1.82
C ALA A 335 -4.56 10.27 -0.64
N GLY A 336 -5.45 9.27 -0.76
CA GLY A 336 -5.63 8.22 0.24
C GLY A 336 -4.43 7.29 0.34
N PHE A 337 -4.28 6.64 1.49
CA PHE A 337 -3.18 5.72 1.78
C PHE A 337 -3.08 4.60 0.72
N PRO A 338 -1.88 4.19 0.33
CA PRO A 338 -0.55 4.74 0.63
C PRO A 338 -0.09 5.82 -0.36
N TRP A 339 -0.99 6.44 -1.05
CA TRP A 339 -0.96 7.53 -2.01
C TRP A 339 -0.03 7.30 -3.19
N ALA A 340 1.29 7.54 -3.03
CA ALA A 340 2.22 7.44 -4.15
C ALA A 340 3.59 6.91 -3.72
N ASP A 341 4.27 6.25 -4.65
CA ASP A 341 5.68 5.82 -4.56
C ASP A 341 6.02 5.06 -3.27
N SER A 342 5.05 4.34 -2.73
CA SER A 342 5.14 3.66 -1.44
C SER A 342 5.22 2.15 -1.60
N ASP A 343 5.91 1.50 -0.67
CA ASP A 343 6.11 0.05 -0.61
C ASP A 343 5.50 -0.54 0.66
N ILE A 344 4.70 -1.60 0.52
CA ILE A 344 4.16 -2.40 1.62
C ILE A 344 4.57 -3.85 1.39
N ASN A 345 5.57 -4.35 2.12
CA ASN A 345 6.10 -5.67 1.81
C ASN A 345 6.59 -6.48 3.00
N GLY A 346 6.52 -7.79 2.84
CA GLY A 346 7.08 -8.74 3.80
C GLY A 346 6.42 -8.73 5.17
N ASN A 347 5.27 -8.10 5.36
CA ASN A 347 4.58 -8.07 6.64
C ASN A 347 3.84 -9.39 6.89
N ARG A 348 3.67 -9.75 8.17
CA ARG A 348 2.75 -10.79 8.63
C ARG A 348 1.62 -10.13 9.41
N ILE A 349 0.40 -10.30 8.94
CA ILE A 349 -0.80 -9.63 9.47
C ILE A 349 -1.86 -10.67 9.76
N SER A 350 -2.47 -10.60 10.93
CA SER A 350 -3.53 -11.54 11.30
C SER A 350 -4.61 -10.94 12.20
N GLN A 351 -5.78 -11.59 12.20
CA GLN A 351 -6.91 -11.29 13.08
C GLN A 351 -7.51 -9.89 12.82
N VAL A 352 -7.88 -9.65 11.58
CA VAL A 352 -8.44 -8.37 11.10
C VAL A 352 -9.91 -8.55 10.72
N ARG A 353 -10.77 -7.64 11.20
CA ARG A 353 -12.22 -7.68 10.97
C ARG A 353 -12.64 -7.08 9.64
N ASP A 354 -11.81 -6.24 9.05
CA ASP A 354 -12.03 -5.66 7.73
C ASP A 354 -10.81 -5.91 6.83
N ASP A 355 -10.06 -4.91 6.48
CA ASP A 355 -9.02 -5.00 5.47
C ASP A 355 -7.65 -5.35 6.09
N GLY A 356 -7.01 -6.43 5.62
CA GLY A 356 -5.64 -6.74 6.02
C GLY A 356 -4.68 -5.64 5.62
N ILE A 357 -4.84 -5.14 4.38
CA ILE A 357 -4.17 -3.94 3.86
C ILE A 357 -5.20 -3.11 3.11
N GLU A 358 -5.57 -1.95 3.64
CA GLU A 358 -6.45 -0.99 3.01
C GLU A 358 -5.60 0.02 2.22
N ALA A 359 -5.60 -0.09 0.90
CA ALA A 359 -4.87 0.77 -0.03
C ALA A 359 -5.86 1.39 -1.03
N GLU A 360 -6.80 2.18 -0.52
CA GLU A 360 -7.95 2.70 -1.26
C GLU A 360 -7.79 4.19 -1.61
N GLY A 361 -6.92 4.48 -2.56
CA GLY A 361 -6.67 5.88 -2.88
C GLY A 361 -5.98 6.10 -4.23
N GLY A 362 -5.04 7.02 -4.24
CA GLY A 362 -4.29 7.39 -5.45
C GLY A 362 -3.54 6.22 -6.06
N ASN A 363 -2.82 5.49 -5.25
CA ASN A 363 -2.04 4.31 -5.61
C ASN A 363 -1.08 4.56 -6.81
N ARG A 364 -0.47 5.74 -6.89
CA ARG A 364 0.42 6.10 -7.98
C ARG A 364 1.81 5.50 -7.75
N ASN A 365 2.20 4.51 -8.57
CA ASN A 365 3.42 3.73 -8.37
C ASN A 365 3.50 3.15 -6.93
N VAL A 366 2.39 2.58 -6.44
CA VAL A 366 2.34 1.86 -5.16
C VAL A 366 2.60 0.38 -5.39
N ARG A 367 3.35 -0.25 -4.48
CA ARG A 367 3.81 -1.62 -4.58
C ARG A 367 3.54 -2.38 -3.29
N ILE A 368 2.75 -3.46 -3.37
CA ILE A 368 2.32 -4.30 -2.23
C ILE A 368 2.72 -5.74 -2.54
N TRP A 369 3.73 -6.27 -1.83
CA TRP A 369 4.21 -7.62 -2.17
C TRP A 369 4.76 -8.43 -1.00
N GLY A 370 4.73 -9.74 -1.17
CA GLY A 370 5.36 -10.67 -0.23
C GLY A 370 4.78 -10.57 1.18
N ASN A 371 3.53 -10.13 1.35
CA ASN A 371 2.85 -10.11 2.63
C ASN A 371 2.13 -11.43 2.87
N TYR A 372 2.03 -11.83 4.15
CA TYR A 372 1.23 -12.97 4.59
C TYR A 372 0.09 -12.49 5.47
N LEU A 373 -1.14 -12.81 5.04
CA LEU A 373 -2.36 -12.39 5.71
C LEU A 373 -3.11 -13.63 6.20
N ASP A 374 -3.51 -13.65 7.46
CA ASP A 374 -4.14 -14.80 8.08
C ASP A 374 -5.34 -14.41 8.96
N GLN A 375 -6.47 -15.02 8.77
CA GLN A 375 -7.70 -14.65 9.47
C GLN A 375 -8.06 -13.17 9.26
N VAL A 376 -8.07 -12.71 8.03
CA VAL A 376 -8.52 -11.39 7.62
C VAL A 376 -9.83 -11.50 6.85
N PHE A 377 -10.69 -10.48 6.91
CA PHE A 377 -11.92 -10.47 6.13
C PHE A 377 -11.61 -10.21 4.65
N VAL A 378 -11.01 -9.09 4.32
CA VAL A 378 -10.43 -8.79 3.02
C VAL A 378 -8.91 -8.92 3.11
N ALA A 379 -8.23 -9.49 2.13
CA ALA A 379 -6.77 -9.50 2.19
C ALA A 379 -6.20 -8.14 1.82
N ILE A 380 -6.52 -7.63 0.62
CA ILE A 380 -6.03 -6.33 0.15
C ILE A 380 -7.19 -5.57 -0.48
N ALA A 381 -7.52 -4.42 0.09
CA ALA A 381 -8.50 -3.49 -0.45
C ALA A 381 -7.81 -2.40 -1.27
N ASN A 382 -8.30 -2.18 -2.47
CA ASN A 382 -7.88 -1.08 -3.33
C ASN A 382 -9.04 -0.56 -4.20
N ALA A 383 -10.19 -0.46 -3.58
CA ALA A 383 -11.44 0.01 -4.20
C ALA A 383 -11.64 1.53 -3.96
N ALA A 384 -11.19 2.40 -4.88
CA ALA A 384 -10.56 1.96 -6.10
C ALA A 384 -9.18 2.62 -6.26
N THR A 385 -8.39 2.09 -7.20
CA THR A 385 -7.13 2.75 -7.62
C THR A 385 -7.45 3.97 -8.47
N ALA A 386 -7.30 5.16 -7.90
CA ALA A 386 -7.73 6.41 -8.55
C ALA A 386 -6.72 6.91 -9.60
N VAL A 387 -5.43 6.81 -9.34
CA VAL A 387 -4.35 7.34 -10.21
C VAL A 387 -3.59 6.20 -10.87
N GLY A 388 -3.04 5.29 -10.10
CA GLY A 388 -2.25 4.16 -10.60
C GLY A 388 -0.89 4.53 -11.22
N PRO A 389 -0.09 3.54 -11.58
CA PRO A 389 -0.35 2.11 -11.40
C PRO A 389 -0.14 1.62 -9.98
N LEU A 390 -0.93 0.62 -9.61
CA LEU A 390 -0.77 -0.19 -8.40
C LEU A 390 -0.21 -1.56 -8.82
N TYR A 391 0.70 -2.10 -8.03
CA TYR A 391 1.25 -3.45 -8.20
C TYR A 391 1.03 -4.25 -6.93
N VAL A 392 0.38 -5.41 -7.07
CA VAL A 392 0.13 -6.35 -5.96
C VAL A 392 0.63 -7.72 -6.38
N TRP A 393 1.74 -8.19 -5.78
CA TRP A 393 2.30 -9.47 -6.20
C TRP A 393 2.90 -10.29 -5.06
N ARG A 394 2.89 -11.62 -5.24
CA ARG A 394 3.45 -12.61 -4.30
C ARG A 394 2.93 -12.47 -2.87
N ASN A 395 1.72 -11.94 -2.67
CA ASN A 395 1.05 -11.97 -1.38
C ASN A 395 0.35 -13.32 -1.20
N VAL A 396 0.29 -13.79 0.03
CA VAL A 396 -0.40 -15.02 0.41
C VAL A 396 -1.46 -14.72 1.46
N ALA A 397 -2.69 -15.12 1.22
CA ALA A 397 -3.74 -15.06 2.23
C ALA A 397 -4.24 -16.45 2.59
N ASN A 398 -4.36 -16.70 3.89
CA ASN A 398 -4.80 -17.96 4.47
C ASN A 398 -5.97 -17.73 5.43
N ARG A 399 -6.83 -18.72 5.59
CA ARG A 399 -7.96 -18.70 6.54
C ARG A 399 -8.78 -17.41 6.51
N MET A 400 -9.04 -16.88 5.33
CA MET A 400 -9.84 -15.68 5.15
C MET A 400 -11.29 -15.92 5.58
N GLY A 401 -11.99 -14.86 6.00
CA GLY A 401 -13.42 -14.87 6.29
C GLY A 401 -13.84 -15.71 7.50
N GLY A 402 -12.92 -16.21 8.30
CA GLY A 402 -13.19 -16.99 9.50
C GLY A 402 -13.64 -16.19 10.72
N MET A 403 -14.24 -15.07 10.50
CA MET A 403 -14.63 -14.09 11.50
C MET A 403 -15.99 -14.42 12.07
N TYR A 404 -16.02 -15.40 12.92
CA TYR A 404 -17.21 -15.94 13.54
C TYR A 404 -17.93 -14.92 14.42
N GLN A 405 -19.24 -14.83 14.26
CA GLN A 405 -20.12 -14.17 15.23
C GLN A 405 -20.65 -15.18 16.23
N PRO A 406 -20.61 -14.87 17.52
CA PRO A 406 -21.10 -15.77 18.56
C PRO A 406 -22.59 -16.07 18.48
N ASP A 407 -23.39 -15.20 17.87
CA ASP A 407 -24.84 -15.29 17.77
C ASP A 407 -25.37 -16.14 16.60
N GLY A 408 -24.46 -16.68 15.78
CA GLY A 408 -24.81 -17.67 14.76
C GLY A 408 -25.67 -17.17 13.61
N HIS A 409 -25.70 -15.90 13.33
CA HIS A 409 -26.48 -15.31 12.23
C HIS A 409 -25.94 -15.79 10.87
N PRO A 410 -26.76 -16.40 9.99
CA PRO A 410 -26.29 -17.00 8.73
C PRO A 410 -25.67 -15.97 7.74
N ASP A 411 -26.04 -14.72 7.83
CA ASP A 411 -25.49 -13.65 7.00
C ASP A 411 -24.13 -13.13 7.47
N GLN A 412 -23.60 -13.64 8.55
CA GLN A 412 -22.37 -13.17 9.18
C GLN A 412 -21.15 -13.99 8.79
N GLU A 413 -21.34 -14.90 7.87
CA GLU A 413 -20.28 -15.57 7.14
C GLU A 413 -19.72 -14.67 6.04
N ALA A 414 -19.58 -13.44 6.37
CA ALA A 414 -18.96 -12.53 5.49
C ALA A 414 -17.57 -13.06 5.13
N ARG A 415 -17.42 -13.47 3.88
CA ARG A 415 -16.18 -13.91 3.31
C ARG A 415 -15.75 -12.82 2.38
N GLY A 416 -14.69 -12.15 2.75
CA GLY A 416 -14.12 -11.11 1.93
C GLY A 416 -13.36 -11.68 0.73
N PRO A 417 -13.06 -10.82 -0.23
CA PRO A 417 -12.21 -11.13 -1.36
C PRO A 417 -10.72 -11.11 -0.98
N PHE A 418 -9.92 -11.79 -1.78
CA PHE A 418 -8.48 -11.54 -1.72
C PHE A 418 -8.18 -10.11 -2.19
N ILE A 419 -8.77 -9.67 -3.31
CA ILE A 419 -8.71 -8.29 -3.79
C ILE A 419 -10.12 -7.68 -3.78
N LYS A 420 -10.33 -6.67 -2.94
CA LYS A 420 -11.48 -5.76 -2.99
C LYS A 420 -11.12 -4.62 -3.94
N ALA A 421 -11.74 -4.57 -5.14
CA ALA A 421 -11.45 -3.60 -6.18
C ALA A 421 -12.76 -3.01 -6.74
N GLY A 422 -12.65 -1.95 -7.51
CA GLY A 422 -13.78 -1.32 -8.15
C GLY A 422 -14.45 -0.22 -7.32
N SER A 423 -15.19 0.64 -8.01
CA SER A 423 -15.94 1.74 -7.40
C SER A 423 -17.08 2.16 -8.32
N ASN A 424 -18.14 2.69 -7.74
CA ASN A 424 -19.21 3.36 -8.47
C ASN A 424 -18.89 4.82 -8.82
N THR A 425 -17.75 5.34 -8.34
CA THR A 425 -17.32 6.72 -8.55
C THR A 425 -16.28 6.75 -9.67
N PRO A 426 -16.62 7.15 -10.91
CA PRO A 426 -15.68 7.14 -12.04
C PRO A 426 -14.41 7.97 -11.79
N GLU A 427 -14.53 9.06 -11.05
CA GLU A 427 -13.41 9.95 -10.71
C GLU A 427 -12.39 9.29 -9.78
N ALA A 428 -12.84 8.36 -8.95
CA ALA A 428 -12.01 7.60 -8.04
C ALA A 428 -11.52 6.28 -8.66
N ASN A 429 -11.85 6.00 -9.90
CA ASN A 429 -11.50 4.76 -10.59
C ASN A 429 -10.82 5.06 -11.93
N GLY A 430 -10.06 4.12 -12.47
CA GLY A 430 -9.43 4.24 -13.79
C GLY A 430 -7.91 4.23 -13.78
N GLY A 431 -7.27 4.22 -12.61
CA GLY A 431 -5.85 3.90 -12.48
C GLY A 431 -5.59 2.43 -12.84
N ARG A 432 -4.43 2.16 -13.43
CA ARG A 432 -4.00 0.79 -13.74
C ARG A 432 -3.70 0.04 -12.45
N ALA A 433 -4.19 -1.21 -12.32
CA ALA A 433 -3.77 -2.12 -11.25
C ALA A 433 -3.30 -3.45 -11.84
N TYR A 434 -2.19 -3.96 -11.30
CA TYR A 434 -1.58 -5.22 -11.68
C TYR A 434 -1.60 -6.20 -10.51
N TYR A 435 -2.17 -7.37 -10.70
CA TYR A 435 -2.21 -8.47 -9.74
C TYR A 435 -1.44 -9.65 -10.31
N PHE A 436 -0.25 -9.92 -9.75
CA PHE A 436 0.65 -10.94 -10.27
C PHE A 436 1.05 -11.93 -9.18
N HIS A 437 1.01 -13.22 -9.47
CA HIS A 437 1.55 -14.25 -8.59
C HIS A 437 1.02 -14.24 -7.14
N ASN A 438 -0.19 -13.76 -6.86
CA ASN A 438 -0.78 -13.85 -5.53
C ASN A 438 -1.37 -15.25 -5.29
N THR A 439 -1.51 -15.63 -4.03
CA THR A 439 -2.07 -16.94 -3.65
C THR A 439 -3.13 -16.79 -2.58
N ALA A 440 -4.39 -17.02 -2.93
CA ALA A 440 -5.47 -17.26 -1.99
C ALA A 440 -5.50 -18.75 -1.64
N LEU A 441 -5.18 -19.10 -0.39
CA LEU A 441 -5.24 -20.47 0.10
C LEU A 441 -6.65 -20.83 0.52
N GLN A 442 -7.07 -22.03 0.11
CA GLN A 442 -8.32 -22.64 0.58
C GLN A 442 -7.97 -23.71 1.60
N PRO A 443 -8.00 -23.42 2.90
CA PRO A 443 -7.74 -24.44 3.91
C PRO A 443 -8.85 -25.49 3.91
N SER A 444 -8.51 -26.71 4.29
CA SER A 444 -9.51 -27.76 4.54
C SER A 444 -10.45 -27.31 5.66
N PRO A 445 -11.77 -27.53 5.54
CA PRO A 445 -12.70 -27.27 6.62
C PRO A 445 -12.27 -28.01 7.89
N ALA A 446 -12.29 -27.33 9.03
CA ALA A 446 -12.16 -28.01 10.29
C ALA A 446 -13.35 -28.97 10.47
N ALA A 447 -13.12 -30.15 11.03
CA ALA A 447 -14.19 -31.11 11.28
C ALA A 447 -15.28 -30.47 12.17
N GLY A 448 -16.52 -30.48 11.70
CA GLY A 448 -17.65 -29.85 12.40
C GLY A 448 -17.77 -28.33 12.25
N ALA A 449 -16.89 -27.68 11.48
CA ALA A 449 -17.04 -26.26 11.20
C ALA A 449 -18.28 -26.04 10.32
N ARG A 450 -19.22 -25.24 10.80
CA ARG A 450 -20.40 -24.83 10.04
C ARG A 450 -20.01 -24.01 8.82
N TYR A 451 -18.93 -23.25 8.95
CA TYR A 451 -18.43 -22.33 7.95
C TYR A 451 -16.91 -22.48 7.79
N PRO A 452 -16.46 -23.20 6.77
CA PRO A 452 -15.03 -23.34 6.53
C PRO A 452 -14.40 -22.00 6.15
N MET A 453 -13.20 -21.73 6.66
CA MET A 453 -12.40 -20.56 6.33
C MET A 453 -11.93 -20.60 4.87
N GLY A 454 -11.82 -19.44 4.23
CA GLY A 454 -11.31 -19.25 2.88
C GLY A 454 -11.91 -18.02 2.21
N ALA A 455 -11.31 -17.60 1.12
CA ALA A 455 -11.79 -16.45 0.34
C ALA A 455 -13.18 -16.73 -0.27
N GLY A 456 -14.02 -15.69 -0.32
CA GLY A 456 -15.24 -15.68 -1.12
C GLY A 456 -14.95 -15.36 -2.59
N TRP A 457 -13.98 -14.48 -2.81
CA TRP A 457 -13.56 -14.07 -4.15
C TRP A 457 -12.03 -14.01 -4.24
N GLY A 458 -11.50 -14.21 -5.44
CA GLY A 458 -10.14 -13.81 -5.77
C GLY A 458 -10.09 -12.31 -6.03
N ILE A 459 -10.84 -11.84 -7.01
CA ILE A 459 -11.05 -10.41 -7.28
C ILE A 459 -12.54 -10.11 -7.24
N GLU A 460 -12.93 -9.08 -6.48
CA GLU A 460 -14.31 -8.68 -6.27
C GLU A 460 -14.49 -7.20 -6.58
N ASN A 461 -15.59 -6.86 -7.22
CA ASN A 461 -15.91 -5.52 -7.70
C ASN A 461 -16.44 -4.55 -6.63
N SER A 462 -16.58 -4.99 -5.38
CA SER A 462 -17.09 -4.17 -4.25
C SER A 462 -18.44 -3.48 -4.52
N GLY A 463 -19.30 -4.12 -5.34
CA GLY A 463 -20.56 -3.55 -5.76
C GLY A 463 -20.45 -2.40 -6.78
N GLY A 464 -19.25 -2.15 -7.29
CA GLY A 464 -18.96 -1.14 -8.29
C GLY A 464 -18.42 -1.71 -9.59
N LYS A 465 -17.87 -0.85 -10.44
CA LYS A 465 -17.23 -1.27 -11.69
C LYS A 465 -15.73 -1.49 -11.50
N LEU A 466 -15.19 -2.50 -12.17
CA LEU A 466 -13.76 -2.69 -12.31
C LEU A 466 -13.26 -1.92 -13.53
N TYR A 467 -12.12 -1.25 -13.40
CA TYR A 467 -11.48 -0.52 -14.48
C TYR A 467 -10.00 -0.85 -14.52
N ASN A 468 -9.49 -1.08 -15.75
CA ASN A 468 -8.07 -1.05 -16.04
C ASN A 468 -7.22 -2.03 -15.21
N LEU A 469 -7.75 -3.24 -14.95
CA LEU A 469 -7.10 -4.27 -14.15
C LEU A 469 -6.41 -5.31 -15.01
N VAL A 470 -5.24 -5.78 -14.57
CA VAL A 470 -4.50 -6.90 -15.16
C VAL A 470 -4.27 -7.98 -14.12
N SER A 471 -4.73 -9.20 -14.38
CA SER A 471 -4.53 -10.37 -13.53
C SER A 471 -3.70 -11.42 -14.26
N ARG A 472 -2.56 -11.81 -13.69
CA ARG A 472 -1.66 -12.84 -14.27
C ARG A 472 -1.05 -13.72 -13.19
N ASN A 473 -1.03 -15.00 -13.46
CA ASN A 473 -0.27 -15.99 -12.68
C ASN A 473 -0.71 -16.10 -11.20
N ASN A 474 -1.94 -15.74 -10.86
CA ASN A 474 -2.44 -15.82 -9.49
C ASN A 474 -3.07 -17.19 -9.23
N ILE A 475 -3.20 -17.55 -7.95
CA ILE A 475 -3.98 -18.69 -7.48
C ILE A 475 -5.21 -18.15 -6.75
N TRP A 476 -6.37 -18.22 -7.37
CA TRP A 476 -7.66 -17.78 -6.83
C TRP A 476 -8.49 -18.97 -6.37
N GLN A 477 -8.14 -19.55 -5.22
CA GLN A 477 -8.93 -20.60 -4.58
C GLN A 477 -9.99 -20.00 -3.68
N ILE A 478 -11.25 -20.34 -3.92
CA ILE A 478 -12.41 -19.79 -3.21
C ILE A 478 -13.34 -20.91 -2.74
N HIS A 479 -14.26 -20.59 -1.85
CA HIS A 479 -15.37 -21.46 -1.44
C HIS A 479 -16.49 -21.48 -2.49
N LYS A 480 -16.22 -22.08 -3.63
CA LYS A 480 -17.10 -22.09 -4.81
C LYS A 480 -18.48 -22.72 -4.59
N ASP A 481 -18.59 -23.66 -3.64
CA ASP A 481 -19.80 -24.46 -3.44
C ASP A 481 -20.73 -23.86 -2.35
N VAL A 482 -20.39 -22.71 -1.81
CA VAL A 482 -21.22 -22.04 -0.83
C VAL A 482 -22.41 -21.36 -1.49
N GLN A 483 -23.60 -21.74 -1.04
CA GLN A 483 -24.85 -21.13 -1.46
C GLN A 483 -25.45 -20.32 -0.31
N ILE A 484 -25.90 -19.11 -0.62
CA ILE A 484 -26.71 -18.29 0.25
C ILE A 484 -28.07 -18.14 -0.46
N ASP A 485 -29.15 -18.49 0.23
CA ASP A 485 -30.51 -18.53 -0.33
C ASP A 485 -30.63 -19.37 -1.61
N GLY A 486 -29.91 -20.49 -1.67
CA GLY A 486 -29.90 -21.39 -2.81
C GLY A 486 -29.16 -20.90 -4.06
N GLN A 487 -28.45 -19.78 -3.97
CA GLN A 487 -27.66 -19.22 -5.06
C GLN A 487 -26.15 -19.22 -4.74
N LEU A 488 -25.33 -19.56 -5.73
CA LEU A 488 -23.89 -19.35 -5.63
C LEU A 488 -23.61 -17.84 -5.50
N LYS A 489 -22.87 -17.45 -4.47
CA LYS A 489 -22.57 -16.04 -4.17
C LYS A 489 -21.13 -15.64 -4.46
N PHE A 490 -20.26 -16.60 -4.76
CA PHE A 490 -18.82 -16.39 -4.82
C PHE A 490 -18.25 -16.73 -6.20
N ALA A 491 -17.23 -16.00 -6.62
CA ALA A 491 -16.55 -16.18 -7.89
C ALA A 491 -15.03 -16.01 -7.73
N SER A 492 -14.24 -16.71 -8.53
CA SER A 492 -12.80 -16.46 -8.56
C SER A 492 -12.49 -15.05 -9.07
N ILE A 493 -13.27 -14.55 -10.04
CA ILE A 493 -13.24 -13.16 -10.49
C ILE A 493 -14.69 -12.71 -10.72
N SER A 494 -15.06 -11.59 -10.10
CA SER A 494 -16.35 -10.94 -10.30
C SER A 494 -16.13 -9.53 -10.86
N ALA A 495 -16.43 -9.33 -12.15
CA ALA A 495 -16.37 -8.04 -12.83
C ALA A 495 -17.79 -7.62 -13.19
N ASP A 496 -18.43 -6.75 -12.40
CA ASP A 496 -19.77 -6.28 -12.71
C ASP A 496 -19.71 -5.11 -13.71
N GLY A 497 -20.42 -5.26 -14.82
CA GLY A 497 -20.71 -4.22 -15.79
C GLY A 497 -19.87 -4.28 -17.06
N ASP A 498 -18.67 -3.76 -17.11
CA ASP A 498 -17.96 -3.61 -18.38
C ASP A 498 -17.00 -4.80 -18.65
N ARG A 499 -17.37 -5.66 -19.61
CA ARG A 499 -16.61 -6.88 -19.94
C ARG A 499 -15.19 -6.65 -20.46
N GLY A 500 -14.81 -5.40 -20.73
CA GLY A 500 -13.46 -5.03 -21.18
C GLY A 500 -12.57 -4.48 -20.07
N ALA A 501 -13.08 -4.33 -18.86
CA ALA A 501 -12.37 -3.64 -17.78
C ALA A 501 -11.26 -4.46 -17.10
N ILE A 502 -11.26 -5.77 -17.27
CA ILE A 502 -10.28 -6.68 -16.70
C ILE A 502 -9.61 -7.52 -17.79
N ASP A 503 -8.30 -7.48 -17.84
CA ASP A 503 -7.45 -8.34 -18.64
C ASP A 503 -6.88 -9.45 -17.74
N ALA A 504 -7.53 -10.61 -17.74
CA ALA A 504 -7.19 -11.75 -16.88
C ALA A 504 -6.80 -12.97 -17.71
N ASP A 505 -5.57 -13.47 -17.47
CA ASP A 505 -5.08 -14.70 -18.09
C ASP A 505 -4.01 -15.37 -17.20
N TYR A 506 -3.70 -16.63 -17.48
CA TYR A 506 -2.70 -17.43 -16.78
C TYR A 506 -2.94 -17.59 -15.26
N ASP A 507 -4.13 -17.36 -14.74
CA ASP A 507 -4.46 -17.64 -13.34
C ASP A 507 -4.87 -19.09 -13.13
N LEU A 508 -4.65 -19.63 -11.94
CA LEU A 508 -5.20 -20.90 -11.48
C LEU A 508 -6.41 -20.62 -10.59
N TYR A 509 -7.58 -21.07 -10.97
CA TYR A 509 -8.84 -20.76 -10.29
C TYR A 509 -9.76 -22.00 -10.17
N ASN A 510 -10.62 -22.02 -9.15
CA ASN A 510 -11.57 -23.11 -8.93
C ASN A 510 -13.04 -22.71 -9.08
N GLY A 511 -13.36 -21.44 -8.97
CA GLY A 511 -14.73 -20.89 -9.00
C GLY A 511 -15.17 -20.36 -10.35
N PRO A 512 -16.39 -19.84 -10.45
CA PRO A 512 -16.86 -19.16 -11.66
C PRO A 512 -16.13 -17.86 -11.94
N LEU A 513 -16.25 -17.40 -13.19
CA LEU A 513 -15.82 -16.09 -13.66
C LEU A 513 -17.08 -15.33 -14.06
N TRP A 514 -17.41 -14.25 -13.35
CA TRP A 514 -18.62 -13.48 -13.60
C TRP A 514 -18.31 -12.19 -14.35
N ASN A 515 -19.04 -11.96 -15.43
CA ASN A 515 -19.00 -10.73 -16.24
C ASN A 515 -17.61 -10.35 -16.79
N VAL A 516 -16.67 -11.27 -16.83
CA VAL A 516 -15.37 -11.06 -17.49
C VAL A 516 -15.48 -11.22 -19.00
N SER A 517 -14.50 -10.71 -19.76
CA SER A 517 -14.46 -10.83 -21.22
C SER A 517 -14.45 -12.29 -21.68
N ARG A 518 -14.98 -12.57 -22.90
CA ARG A 518 -15.01 -13.93 -23.45
C ARG A 518 -13.63 -14.57 -23.67
N GLY A 519 -12.58 -13.78 -23.74
CA GLY A 519 -11.21 -14.26 -23.92
C GLY A 519 -10.43 -14.39 -22.61
N ALA A 520 -11.03 -14.08 -21.46
CA ALA A 520 -10.37 -14.20 -20.18
C ALA A 520 -9.99 -15.65 -19.88
N GLN A 521 -8.83 -15.81 -19.22
CA GLN A 521 -8.29 -17.10 -18.79
C GLN A 521 -8.12 -18.13 -19.94
N ARG A 522 -7.74 -17.65 -21.14
CA ARG A 522 -7.49 -18.53 -22.30
C ARG A 522 -6.37 -19.53 -22.02
N HIS A 523 -5.36 -19.09 -21.27
CA HIS A 523 -4.21 -19.91 -20.86
C HIS A 523 -4.26 -20.24 -19.36
N GLY A 524 -5.36 -19.87 -18.66
CA GLY A 524 -5.55 -20.15 -17.25
C GLY A 524 -5.86 -21.63 -16.97
N TRP A 525 -5.71 -22.03 -15.73
CA TRP A 525 -6.03 -23.39 -15.27
C TRP A 525 -7.27 -23.37 -14.38
N ARG A 526 -8.20 -24.26 -14.67
CA ARG A 526 -9.33 -24.47 -13.78
C ARG A 526 -9.09 -25.73 -12.94
N GLY A 527 -8.92 -25.57 -11.64
CA GLY A 527 -8.66 -26.71 -10.75
C GLY A 527 -8.19 -26.32 -9.36
N THR A 528 -7.72 -27.32 -8.64
CA THR A 528 -7.17 -27.15 -7.29
C THR A 528 -5.66 -27.34 -7.32
N PRO A 529 -4.87 -26.43 -6.75
CA PRO A 529 -3.43 -26.59 -6.65
C PRO A 529 -3.05 -27.74 -5.73
N VAL A 530 -1.93 -28.38 -6.02
CA VAL A 530 -1.28 -29.31 -5.11
C VAL A 530 0.01 -28.64 -4.61
N PHE A 531 0.05 -28.30 -3.34
CA PHE A 531 1.17 -27.62 -2.72
C PHE A 531 2.13 -28.59 -2.01
N ASP A 532 3.38 -28.17 -1.91
CA ASP A 532 4.30 -28.65 -0.89
C ASP A 532 4.13 -27.91 0.46
N ALA A 533 5.00 -28.20 1.41
CA ALA A 533 4.93 -27.60 2.75
C ALA A 533 5.17 -26.08 2.78
N GLY A 534 5.69 -25.49 1.69
CA GLY A 534 6.02 -24.06 1.60
C GLY A 534 5.10 -23.27 0.66
N PHE A 535 3.96 -23.85 0.29
CA PHE A 535 3.01 -23.31 -0.68
C PHE A 535 3.53 -23.20 -2.13
N ALA A 536 4.67 -23.81 -2.45
CA ALA A 536 5.08 -24.01 -3.83
C ALA A 536 4.24 -25.11 -4.49
N LEU A 537 3.97 -24.95 -5.77
CA LEU A 537 3.28 -26.00 -6.53
C LEU A 537 4.18 -27.24 -6.67
N LYS A 538 3.61 -28.42 -6.42
CA LYS A 538 4.28 -29.68 -6.74
C LYS A 538 4.29 -29.94 -8.24
N ASN A 539 5.28 -30.67 -8.70
CA ASN A 539 5.30 -31.18 -10.08
C ASN A 539 3.99 -31.96 -10.39
N GLY A 540 3.38 -31.63 -11.52
CA GLY A 540 2.09 -32.17 -11.93
C GLY A 540 0.87 -31.40 -11.40
N SER A 541 1.04 -30.41 -10.53
CA SER A 541 -0.03 -29.49 -10.18
C SER A 541 -0.40 -28.59 -11.37
N PRO A 542 -1.68 -28.24 -11.56
CA PRO A 542 -2.04 -27.18 -12.50
C PRO A 542 -1.22 -25.92 -12.22
N GLY A 543 -0.74 -25.27 -13.27
CA GLY A 543 0.07 -24.04 -13.16
C GLY A 543 1.55 -24.21 -12.81
N TYR A 544 2.02 -25.45 -12.52
CA TYR A 544 3.44 -25.73 -12.29
C TYR A 544 4.27 -25.47 -13.55
N GLY A 545 5.24 -24.55 -13.48
CA GLY A 545 6.10 -24.15 -14.59
C GLY A 545 5.35 -23.62 -15.82
N GLY A 546 4.12 -23.13 -15.63
CA GLY A 546 3.24 -22.70 -16.72
C GLY A 546 2.89 -21.21 -16.71
N ALA A 547 3.41 -20.44 -15.77
CA ALA A 547 3.11 -19.02 -15.66
C ALA A 547 3.65 -18.20 -16.85
N GLU A 548 2.94 -17.14 -17.22
CA GLU A 548 3.42 -16.14 -18.16
C GLU A 548 4.68 -15.45 -17.62
N ARG A 549 5.68 -15.23 -18.49
CA ARG A 549 6.87 -14.48 -18.10
C ARG A 549 6.57 -12.97 -18.11
N ILE A 550 6.75 -12.34 -16.98
CA ILE A 550 6.54 -10.91 -16.78
C ILE A 550 7.89 -10.26 -16.46
N ALA A 551 8.34 -9.36 -17.32
CA ALA A 551 9.61 -8.68 -17.17
C ALA A 551 9.74 -7.98 -15.80
N ASN A 552 10.87 -8.18 -15.12
CA ASN A 552 11.22 -7.67 -13.80
C ASN A 552 10.42 -8.29 -12.61
N PHE A 553 9.38 -9.12 -12.86
CA PHE A 553 8.61 -9.76 -11.79
C PHE A 553 8.92 -11.26 -11.62
N ASN A 554 9.15 -11.98 -12.71
CA ASN A 554 9.42 -13.43 -12.66
C ASN A 554 10.37 -13.91 -13.75
N ASP A 555 10.98 -13.01 -14.51
CA ASP A 555 11.88 -13.31 -15.63
C ASP A 555 13.19 -13.97 -15.21
N GLN A 556 13.54 -13.91 -13.92
CA GLN A 556 14.67 -14.65 -13.34
C GLN A 556 14.41 -16.17 -13.27
N TYR A 557 13.16 -16.62 -13.35
CA TYR A 557 12.83 -18.03 -13.32
C TYR A 557 12.71 -18.57 -14.76
N PRO A 558 13.42 -19.65 -15.11
CA PRO A 558 13.33 -20.22 -16.48
C PRO A 558 11.93 -20.71 -16.83
N ARG A 559 11.21 -21.26 -15.85
CA ARG A 559 9.84 -21.76 -15.95
C ARG A 559 9.08 -21.35 -14.69
N PRO A 560 8.55 -20.12 -14.63
CA PRO A 560 7.86 -19.66 -13.43
C PRO A 560 6.58 -20.45 -13.17
N ASP A 561 6.26 -20.64 -11.89
CA ASP A 561 5.00 -21.21 -11.45
C ASP A 561 3.93 -20.14 -11.28
N VAL A 562 2.69 -20.55 -11.38
CA VAL A 562 1.55 -19.73 -10.93
C VAL A 562 1.55 -19.64 -9.41
N GLY A 563 1.15 -18.50 -8.84
CA GLY A 563 1.14 -18.25 -7.40
C GLY A 563 2.42 -17.63 -6.85
N ALA A 564 2.39 -17.34 -5.55
CA ALA A 564 3.39 -16.51 -4.87
C ALA A 564 4.75 -17.19 -4.74
N GLN A 565 4.75 -18.44 -4.30
CA GLN A 565 5.99 -19.22 -4.11
C GLN A 565 6.37 -19.93 -5.39
N GLN A 566 7.64 -19.79 -5.78
CA GLN A 566 8.19 -20.46 -6.96
C GLN A 566 8.90 -21.76 -6.56
N SER A 567 8.69 -22.86 -7.30
CA SER A 567 9.39 -24.11 -7.07
C SER A 567 10.90 -23.94 -7.31
N GLY A 568 11.69 -24.53 -6.43
CA GLY A 568 13.16 -24.39 -6.49
C GLY A 568 13.71 -23.06 -5.99
N ALA A 569 12.87 -22.08 -5.66
CA ALA A 569 13.29 -20.85 -4.98
C ALA A 569 13.27 -21.02 -3.46
N PRO A 570 14.05 -20.21 -2.71
CA PRO A 570 13.95 -20.15 -1.27
C PRO A 570 12.48 -19.90 -0.83
N ARG A 571 12.11 -20.51 0.30
CA ARG A 571 10.77 -20.32 0.86
C ARG A 571 10.54 -18.83 1.15
N LEU A 572 9.36 -18.34 0.82
CA LEU A 572 8.91 -17.02 1.23
C LEU A 572 8.81 -16.95 2.76
N VAL A 573 9.38 -15.91 3.32
CA VAL A 573 9.37 -15.60 4.75
C VAL A 573 8.72 -14.25 4.96
N TYR A 574 8.13 -14.04 6.14
CA TYR A 574 7.30 -12.88 6.42
C TYR A 574 7.57 -12.34 7.82
N GLY A 575 7.13 -11.12 8.09
CA GLY A 575 7.35 -10.48 9.38
C GLY A 575 8.82 -10.31 9.70
N LEU A 576 9.18 -10.48 10.95
CA LEU A 576 10.57 -10.35 11.41
C LEU A 576 11.53 -11.34 10.74
N GLU A 577 11.04 -12.54 10.37
CA GLU A 577 11.85 -13.53 9.67
C GLU A 577 12.33 -13.02 8.29
N ALA A 578 11.49 -12.24 7.60
CA ALA A 578 11.81 -11.67 6.28
C ALA A 578 12.90 -10.59 6.33
N ALA A 579 13.09 -9.97 7.46
CA ALA A 579 14.13 -8.95 7.64
C ALA A 579 15.56 -9.53 7.65
N GLY A 580 15.69 -10.85 7.79
CA GLY A 580 16.99 -11.48 8.04
C GLY A 580 17.57 -11.14 9.42
N PRO A 581 18.75 -11.64 9.75
CA PRO A 581 19.44 -11.23 10.98
C PRO A 581 19.70 -9.72 10.91
N ALA A 582 19.27 -8.99 11.94
CA ALA A 582 19.46 -7.56 12.05
C ALA A 582 20.97 -7.23 11.90
N GLY A 583 21.33 -6.73 10.73
CA GLY A 583 22.66 -6.17 10.51
C GLY A 583 22.73 -4.83 11.23
N HIS A 584 23.16 -4.84 12.48
CA HIS A 584 23.44 -3.63 13.27
C HIS A 584 24.79 -3.03 12.91
#